data_9fd80133c7caa87ec06330525590e8de
#
_entry.id   9fd80133c7caa87ec06330525590e8de
#
_cell.length_a   1.000
_cell.length_b   1.000
_cell.length_c   1.000
_cell.angle_alpha   90.00
_cell.angle_beta   90.00
_cell.angle_gamma   90.00
#
_symmetry.space_group_name_H-M   'P 1'
#
loop_
_entity.id
_entity.type
_entity.pdbx_description
1 polymer ?
#
loop_
_entity_poly.entity_id
_entity_poly.type
_entity_poly.pdbx_seq_one_letter_code
_entity_poly.pdbx_strand_id
1 'polypeptide(L)'
;MTKTATLDNAVHVIGGGLAGSEAAFQIAQRGVPVILHEMRPVRMTDAHQTDGLAELVCSNSFRSDDAESNAVGVLHEEMRMMGSVIMAAADQHKVPAGGALAVDRDGFSQRVQQILSNHPMVTLEREEVTDIPENWSNVIVATGPLTSPALAQMVRDVGGEDDLGLA
;
A
#
# COMPACT_ATOMS: atom_id res chain seq x y z
N MET A 1 18.13 -12.92 -19.30
CA MET A 1 18.92 -12.06 -18.41
C MET A 1 18.35 -12.22 -17.02
N THR A 2 19.13 -12.70 -16.10
CA THR A 2 18.73 -13.36 -14.86
C THR A 2 18.23 -12.38 -13.80
N LYS A 3 17.04 -12.65 -13.26
CA LYS A 3 16.33 -11.94 -12.17
C LYS A 3 17.10 -11.88 -10.83
N THR A 4 18.28 -12.49 -10.73
CA THR A 4 18.97 -12.76 -9.46
C THR A 4 19.92 -11.63 -8.99
N ALA A 5 20.30 -10.69 -9.83
CA ALA A 5 21.30 -9.67 -9.48
C ALA A 5 20.72 -8.37 -8.85
N THR A 6 19.40 -8.30 -8.66
CA THR A 6 18.70 -7.08 -8.24
C THR A 6 18.05 -7.14 -6.86
N LEU A 7 18.04 -8.28 -6.19
CA LEU A 7 17.36 -8.45 -4.90
C LEU A 7 18.18 -7.93 -3.70
N ASP A 8 19.49 -7.89 -3.79
CA ASP A 8 20.36 -7.45 -2.68
C ASP A 8 20.20 -5.97 -2.31
N ASN A 9 19.59 -5.16 -3.20
CA ASN A 9 19.30 -3.74 -2.97
C ASN A 9 17.80 -3.42 -3.10
N ALA A 10 16.93 -4.40 -2.98
CA ALA A 10 15.50 -4.16 -3.03
C ALA A 10 15.03 -3.38 -1.80
N VAL A 11 14.01 -2.54 -1.98
CA VAL A 11 13.27 -1.96 -0.87
C VAL A 11 12.17 -2.93 -0.46
N HIS A 12 12.15 -3.31 0.80
CA HIS A 12 11.08 -4.13 1.37
C HIS A 12 9.96 -3.24 1.86
N VAL A 13 8.75 -3.43 1.34
CA VAL A 13 7.55 -2.72 1.77
C VAL A 13 6.64 -3.74 2.45
N ILE A 14 6.38 -3.54 3.74
CA ILE A 14 5.55 -4.45 4.55
C ILE A 14 4.15 -3.87 4.68
N GLY A 15 3.16 -4.57 4.14
CA GLY A 15 1.76 -4.17 4.09
C GLY A 15 1.31 -3.72 2.71
N GLY A 16 0.38 -4.48 2.11
CA GLY A 16 -0.19 -4.22 0.78
C GLY A 16 -1.48 -3.38 0.81
N GLY A 17 -1.65 -2.53 1.83
CA GLY A 17 -2.73 -1.54 1.90
C GLY A 17 -2.54 -0.37 0.93
N LEU A 18 -3.32 0.71 1.09
CA LEU A 18 -3.23 1.90 0.23
C LEU A 18 -1.81 2.49 0.23
N ALA A 19 -1.25 2.73 1.43
CA ALA A 19 0.05 3.36 1.57
C ALA A 19 1.20 2.49 1.04
N GLY A 20 1.20 1.19 1.36
CA GLY A 20 2.24 0.29 0.88
C GLY A 20 2.17 0.01 -0.61
N SER A 21 0.97 -0.09 -1.18
CA SER A 21 0.78 -0.20 -2.63
C SER A 21 1.29 1.04 -3.37
N GLU A 22 0.99 2.25 -2.85
CA GLU A 22 1.51 3.49 -3.42
C GLU A 22 3.03 3.57 -3.31
N ALA A 23 3.59 3.28 -2.13
CA ALA A 23 5.04 3.28 -1.91
C ALA A 23 5.76 2.32 -2.85
N ALA A 24 5.29 1.08 -2.95
CA ALA A 24 5.85 0.07 -3.84
C ALA A 24 5.83 0.53 -5.31
N PHE A 25 4.73 1.11 -5.77
CA PHE A 25 4.60 1.64 -7.11
C PHE A 25 5.58 2.78 -7.37
N GLN A 26 5.62 3.78 -6.49
CA GLN A 26 6.47 4.96 -6.65
C GLN A 26 7.97 4.62 -6.67
N ILE A 27 8.39 3.66 -5.86
CA ILE A 27 9.77 3.17 -5.83
C ILE A 27 10.09 2.43 -7.14
N ALA A 28 9.20 1.53 -7.55
CA ALA A 28 9.36 0.74 -8.76
C ALA A 28 9.40 1.59 -10.03
N GLN A 29 8.59 2.65 -10.11
CA GLN A 29 8.61 3.61 -11.23
C GLN A 29 9.94 4.37 -11.35
N ARG A 30 10.70 4.46 -10.27
CA ARG A 30 12.05 5.05 -10.27
C ARG A 30 13.16 4.04 -10.61
N GLY A 31 12.77 2.82 -11.01
CA GLY A 31 13.70 1.76 -11.41
C GLY A 31 14.36 1.04 -10.23
N VAL A 32 13.85 1.21 -9.02
CA VAL A 32 14.35 0.51 -7.82
C VAL A 32 13.53 -0.76 -7.60
N PRO A 33 14.17 -1.93 -7.43
CA PRO A 33 13.46 -3.18 -7.11
C PRO A 33 12.73 -3.09 -5.78
N VAL A 34 11.52 -3.63 -5.73
CA VAL A 34 10.66 -3.67 -4.54
C VAL A 34 10.20 -5.08 -4.27
N ILE A 35 10.24 -5.49 -3.02
CA ILE A 35 9.54 -6.67 -2.51
C ILE A 35 8.39 -6.17 -1.64
N LEU A 36 7.16 -6.36 -2.12
CA LEU A 36 5.94 -6.01 -1.39
C LEU A 36 5.45 -7.23 -0.63
N HIS A 37 5.49 -7.17 0.70
CA HIS A 37 5.01 -8.23 1.59
C HIS A 37 3.57 -7.94 2.00
N GLU A 38 2.68 -8.88 1.72
CA GLU A 38 1.27 -8.82 2.15
C GLU A 38 0.91 -10.13 2.83
N MET A 39 0.47 -10.06 4.07
CA MET A 39 0.19 -11.26 4.87
C MET A 39 -1.06 -12.04 4.43
N ARG A 40 -2.00 -11.39 3.73
CA ARG A 40 -3.18 -12.10 3.22
C ARG A 40 -2.86 -12.86 1.93
N PRO A 41 -3.38 -14.05 1.73
CA PRO A 41 -4.37 -14.75 2.55
C PRO A 41 -3.78 -15.62 3.68
N VAL A 42 -2.46 -15.65 3.88
CA VAL A 42 -1.82 -16.50 4.92
C VAL A 42 -2.34 -16.14 6.31
N ARG A 43 -2.46 -14.85 6.58
CA ARG A 43 -3.09 -14.31 7.79
C ARG A 43 -4.08 -13.23 7.42
N MET A 44 -5.35 -13.47 7.71
CA MET A 44 -6.42 -12.47 7.56
C MET A 44 -6.47 -11.53 8.77
N THR A 45 -7.10 -10.37 8.60
CA THR A 45 -7.46 -9.46 9.70
C THR A 45 -8.97 -9.47 9.89
N ASP A 46 -9.46 -8.94 11.01
CA ASP A 46 -10.91 -8.87 11.29
C ASP A 46 -11.67 -7.93 10.32
N ALA A 47 -10.97 -7.01 9.67
CA ALA A 47 -11.60 -6.01 8.79
C ALA A 47 -11.56 -6.38 7.30
N HIS A 48 -10.54 -7.11 6.84
CA HIS A 48 -10.40 -7.47 5.44
C HIS A 48 -11.24 -8.69 5.07
N GLN A 49 -11.83 -8.66 3.88
CA GLN A 49 -12.68 -9.72 3.35
C GLN A 49 -12.00 -10.51 2.23
N THR A 50 -10.97 -9.92 1.60
CA THR A 50 -10.27 -10.48 0.45
C THR A 50 -8.76 -10.49 0.66
N ASP A 51 -8.04 -11.10 -0.26
CA ASP A 51 -6.57 -11.01 -0.35
C ASP A 51 -6.08 -9.89 -1.29
N GLY A 52 -7.00 -9.08 -1.81
CA GLY A 52 -6.71 -8.00 -2.73
C GLY A 52 -5.83 -6.90 -2.11
N LEU A 53 -4.91 -6.33 -2.91
CA LEU A 53 -4.14 -5.17 -2.48
C LEU A 53 -5.04 -3.92 -2.39
N ALA A 54 -4.68 -2.98 -1.52
CA ALA A 54 -5.40 -1.73 -1.31
C ALA A 54 -6.91 -1.89 -1.06
N GLU A 55 -7.31 -2.97 -0.39
CA GLU A 55 -8.72 -3.20 -0.06
C GLU A 55 -9.29 -2.10 0.83
N LEU A 56 -10.45 -1.55 0.44
CA LEU A 56 -11.16 -0.52 1.19
C LEU A 56 -12.12 -1.16 2.20
N VAL A 57 -11.74 -1.20 3.47
CA VAL A 57 -12.49 -1.94 4.52
C VAL A 57 -13.63 -1.15 5.16
N CYS A 58 -13.53 0.19 5.27
CA CYS A 58 -14.52 1.01 5.97
C CYS A 58 -15.53 1.65 5.03
N SER A 59 -15.05 2.29 3.97
CA SER A 59 -15.85 3.07 3.02
C SER A 59 -15.29 2.91 1.62
N ASN A 60 -16.16 3.01 0.61
CA ASN A 60 -15.73 3.09 -0.78
C ASN A 60 -15.46 4.53 -1.24
N SER A 61 -15.42 5.50 -0.33
CA SER A 61 -15.25 6.91 -0.63
C SER A 61 -13.92 7.43 -0.11
N PHE A 62 -13.19 8.13 -0.98
CA PHE A 62 -12.00 8.93 -0.65
C PHE A 62 -12.36 10.36 -0.24
N ARG A 63 -13.64 10.64 0.08
CA ARG A 63 -14.18 11.93 0.45
C ARG A 63 -14.30 12.89 -0.74
N SER A 64 -14.20 14.22 -0.49
CA SER A 64 -14.33 15.24 -1.52
C SER A 64 -13.24 15.16 -2.59
N ASP A 65 -13.64 15.31 -3.86
CA ASP A 65 -12.73 15.38 -5.01
C ASP A 65 -12.68 16.82 -5.61
N ASP A 66 -13.14 17.80 -4.83
CA ASP A 66 -13.14 19.21 -5.21
C ASP A 66 -11.82 19.86 -4.81
N ALA A 67 -10.93 20.06 -5.79
CA ALA A 67 -9.63 20.68 -5.58
C ALA A 67 -9.68 22.21 -5.45
N GLU A 68 -10.82 22.85 -5.74
CA GLU A 68 -10.94 24.32 -5.66
C GLU A 68 -11.32 24.79 -4.26
N SER A 69 -12.11 23.99 -3.53
CA SER A 69 -12.68 24.42 -2.26
C SER A 69 -12.44 23.47 -1.08
N ASN A 70 -11.80 22.32 -1.30
CA ASN A 70 -11.63 21.30 -0.27
C ASN A 70 -10.20 20.74 -0.20
N ALA A 71 -9.61 20.75 1.00
CA ALA A 71 -8.22 20.29 1.21
C ALA A 71 -7.99 18.85 0.77
N VAL A 72 -8.99 17.95 0.93
CA VAL A 72 -8.88 16.56 0.46
C VAL A 72 -8.84 16.50 -1.06
N GLY A 73 -9.65 17.31 -1.73
CA GLY A 73 -9.61 17.42 -3.19
C GLY A 73 -8.27 17.95 -3.70
N VAL A 74 -7.68 18.94 -3.01
CA VAL A 74 -6.32 19.44 -3.32
C VAL A 74 -5.30 18.30 -3.19
N LEU A 75 -5.36 17.52 -2.11
CA LEU A 75 -4.47 16.36 -1.93
C LEU A 75 -4.62 15.32 -3.06
N HIS A 76 -5.85 15.03 -3.47
CA HIS A 76 -6.09 14.13 -4.62
C HIS A 76 -5.42 14.64 -5.89
N GLU A 77 -5.53 15.95 -6.17
CA GLU A 77 -4.92 16.55 -7.35
C GLU A 77 -3.39 16.50 -7.28
N GLU A 78 -2.80 16.80 -6.14
CA GLU A 78 -1.36 16.67 -5.93
C GLU A 78 -0.89 15.21 -6.15
N MET A 79 -1.63 14.23 -5.63
CA MET A 79 -1.34 12.81 -5.86
C MET A 79 -1.46 12.43 -7.35
N ARG A 80 -2.47 12.95 -8.07
CA ARG A 80 -2.60 12.74 -9.54
C ARG A 80 -1.40 13.32 -10.28
N MET A 81 -0.99 14.54 -9.93
CA MET A 81 0.20 15.18 -10.50
C MET A 81 1.49 14.37 -10.24
N MET A 82 1.58 13.68 -9.11
CA MET A 82 2.70 12.79 -8.77
C MET A 82 2.59 11.41 -9.43
N GLY A 83 1.56 11.13 -10.20
CA GLY A 83 1.35 9.86 -10.88
C GLY A 83 0.97 8.71 -9.93
N SER A 84 0.16 9.00 -8.90
CA SER A 84 -0.29 8.02 -7.92
C SER A 84 -1.04 6.84 -8.56
N VAL A 85 -0.64 5.61 -8.21
CA VAL A 85 -1.35 4.39 -8.63
C VAL A 85 -2.74 4.32 -8.00
N ILE A 86 -2.87 4.78 -6.76
CA ILE A 86 -4.14 4.80 -6.02
C ILE A 86 -5.13 5.72 -6.72
N MET A 87 -4.72 6.95 -7.07
CA MET A 87 -5.60 7.88 -7.78
C MET A 87 -5.92 7.39 -9.20
N ALA A 88 -4.95 6.84 -9.92
CA ALA A 88 -5.19 6.29 -11.26
C ALA A 88 -6.19 5.12 -11.24
N ALA A 89 -6.13 4.24 -10.25
CA ALA A 89 -7.10 3.17 -10.07
C ALA A 89 -8.46 3.70 -9.62
N ALA A 90 -8.50 4.69 -8.72
CA ALA A 90 -9.73 5.30 -8.25
C ALA A 90 -10.50 6.01 -9.37
N ASP A 91 -9.81 6.78 -10.20
CA ASP A 91 -10.41 7.50 -11.33
C ASP A 91 -11.01 6.53 -12.38
N GLN A 92 -10.38 5.37 -12.60
CA GLN A 92 -10.87 4.32 -13.51
C GLN A 92 -12.11 3.58 -12.98
N HIS A 93 -12.27 3.50 -11.66
CA HIS A 93 -13.36 2.77 -11.00
C HIS A 93 -14.32 3.69 -10.24
N LYS A 94 -14.34 4.98 -10.60
CA LYS A 94 -15.23 5.98 -10.01
C LYS A 94 -16.70 5.65 -10.25
N VAL A 95 -17.48 5.75 -9.18
CA VAL A 95 -18.94 5.62 -9.23
C VAL A 95 -19.62 6.95 -8.88
N PRO A 96 -20.86 7.20 -9.34
CA PRO A 96 -21.56 8.45 -9.04
C PRO A 96 -21.75 8.66 -7.53
N ALA A 97 -21.22 9.76 -6.98
CA ALA A 97 -21.30 10.09 -5.56
C ALA A 97 -21.30 11.63 -5.31
N GLY A 98 -21.90 12.43 -6.22
CA GLY A 98 -21.87 13.88 -6.14
C GLY A 98 -20.46 14.44 -6.25
N GLY A 99 -20.03 15.26 -5.30
CA GLY A 99 -18.68 15.85 -5.24
C GLY A 99 -17.62 14.95 -4.58
N ALA A 100 -17.97 13.72 -4.19
CA ALA A 100 -17.04 12.80 -3.59
C ALA A 100 -16.40 11.88 -4.64
N LEU A 101 -15.16 11.44 -4.38
CA LEU A 101 -14.53 10.35 -5.10
C LEU A 101 -14.92 9.03 -4.43
N ALA A 102 -15.94 8.37 -4.93
CA ALA A 102 -16.32 7.02 -4.53
C ALA A 102 -16.01 6.03 -5.65
N VAL A 103 -15.69 4.80 -5.30
CA VAL A 103 -15.25 3.78 -6.24
C VAL A 103 -16.01 2.46 -6.08
N ASP A 104 -16.05 1.67 -7.13
CA ASP A 104 -16.29 0.24 -7.04
C ASP A 104 -15.09 -0.41 -6.36
N ARG A 105 -15.31 -0.99 -5.16
CA ARG A 105 -14.23 -1.51 -4.30
C ARG A 105 -13.44 -2.63 -4.96
N ASP A 106 -14.16 -3.56 -5.56
CA ASP A 106 -13.55 -4.77 -6.14
C ASP A 106 -12.71 -4.40 -7.36
N GLY A 107 -13.28 -3.61 -8.27
CA GLY A 107 -12.59 -3.12 -9.46
C GLY A 107 -11.35 -2.28 -9.10
N PHE A 108 -11.48 -1.40 -8.10
CA PHE A 108 -10.36 -0.59 -7.61
C PHE A 108 -9.21 -1.45 -7.07
N SER A 109 -9.49 -2.38 -6.14
CA SER A 109 -8.49 -3.27 -5.55
C SER A 109 -7.83 -4.16 -6.61
N GLN A 110 -8.62 -4.77 -7.50
CA GLN A 110 -8.13 -5.58 -8.62
C GLN A 110 -7.21 -4.77 -9.53
N ARG A 111 -7.55 -3.50 -9.80
CA ARG A 111 -6.73 -2.64 -10.65
C ARG A 111 -5.37 -2.32 -10.03
N VAL A 112 -5.33 -1.97 -8.75
CA VAL A 112 -4.08 -1.76 -8.01
C VAL A 112 -3.22 -3.02 -8.04
N GLN A 113 -3.80 -4.16 -7.70
CA GLN A 113 -3.09 -5.44 -7.72
C GLN A 113 -2.55 -5.78 -9.11
N GLN A 114 -3.34 -5.60 -10.17
CA GLN A 114 -2.92 -5.84 -11.55
C GLN A 114 -1.72 -4.99 -11.95
N ILE A 115 -1.74 -3.70 -11.61
CA ILE A 115 -0.63 -2.78 -11.93
C ILE A 115 0.64 -3.24 -11.22
N LEU A 116 0.58 -3.51 -9.92
CA LEU A 116 1.75 -3.90 -9.14
C LEU A 116 2.29 -5.28 -9.55
N SER A 117 1.42 -6.27 -9.72
CA SER A 117 1.84 -7.64 -10.09
C SER A 117 2.46 -7.73 -11.49
N ASN A 118 2.08 -6.82 -12.39
CA ASN A 118 2.64 -6.76 -13.74
C ASN A 118 3.88 -5.85 -13.85
N HIS A 119 4.23 -5.12 -12.79
CA HIS A 119 5.38 -4.22 -12.82
C HIS A 119 6.69 -5.02 -12.73
N PRO A 120 7.66 -4.84 -13.66
CA PRO A 120 8.87 -5.67 -13.71
C PRO A 120 9.78 -5.52 -12.49
N MET A 121 9.67 -4.39 -11.76
CA MET A 121 10.48 -4.08 -10.58
C MET A 121 9.75 -4.44 -9.27
N VAL A 122 8.54 -5.00 -9.30
CA VAL A 122 7.79 -5.40 -8.10
C VAL A 122 7.75 -6.91 -8.00
N THR A 123 8.13 -7.43 -6.84
CA THR A 123 7.89 -8.81 -6.43
C THR A 123 6.88 -8.79 -5.30
N LEU A 124 5.76 -9.49 -5.47
CA LEU A 124 4.73 -9.62 -4.44
C LEU A 124 4.95 -10.93 -3.69
N GLU A 125 5.21 -10.83 -2.39
CA GLU A 125 5.36 -11.97 -1.49
C GLU A 125 4.14 -12.04 -0.55
N ARG A 126 3.49 -13.22 -0.53
CA ARG A 126 2.31 -13.49 0.31
C ARG A 126 2.73 -14.21 1.57
N GLU A 127 3.19 -13.43 2.56
CA GLU A 127 3.70 -13.94 3.82
C GLU A 127 3.47 -12.93 4.96
N GLU A 128 3.39 -13.43 6.18
CA GLU A 128 3.43 -12.58 7.37
C GLU A 128 4.89 -12.28 7.74
N VAL A 129 5.28 -11.01 7.70
CA VAL A 129 6.55 -10.56 8.24
C VAL A 129 6.37 -10.30 9.74
N THR A 130 7.06 -11.07 10.56
CA THR A 130 6.99 -10.96 12.02
C THR A 130 8.22 -10.27 12.62
N ASP A 131 9.30 -10.18 11.86
CA ASP A 131 10.57 -9.57 12.23
C ASP A 131 11.24 -8.99 10.98
N ILE A 132 12.14 -8.03 11.15
CA ILE A 132 12.92 -7.44 10.06
C ILE A 132 14.31 -8.08 10.06
N PRO A 133 14.65 -8.89 9.03
CA PRO A 133 15.97 -9.50 8.92
C PRO A 133 17.09 -8.44 8.82
N GLU A 134 18.22 -8.67 9.49
CA GLU A 134 19.35 -7.74 9.51
C GLU A 134 19.92 -7.43 8.12
N ASN A 135 19.72 -8.31 7.14
CA ASN A 135 20.16 -8.11 5.76
C ASN A 135 19.21 -7.24 4.91
N TRP A 136 18.06 -6.81 5.44
CA TRP A 136 17.19 -5.87 4.76
C TRP A 136 17.66 -4.44 5.01
N SER A 137 18.33 -3.85 4.04
CA SER A 137 18.93 -2.52 4.18
C SER A 137 17.91 -1.38 4.13
N ASN A 138 16.78 -1.57 3.43
CA ASN A 138 15.76 -0.55 3.24
C ASN A 138 14.37 -1.15 3.46
N VAL A 139 13.69 -0.70 4.50
CA VAL A 139 12.37 -1.24 4.88
C VAL A 139 11.39 -0.10 5.10
N ILE A 140 10.19 -0.25 4.56
CA ILE A 140 9.03 0.61 4.81
C ILE A 140 7.96 -0.24 5.48
N VAL A 141 7.59 0.10 6.70
CA VAL A 141 6.45 -0.51 7.40
C VAL A 141 5.21 0.32 7.11
N ALA A 142 4.27 -0.25 6.33
CA ALA A 142 3.05 0.41 5.86
C ALA A 142 1.79 -0.40 6.20
N THR A 143 1.81 -1.08 7.34
CA THR A 143 0.76 -2.03 7.77
C THR A 143 -0.47 -1.34 8.37
N GLY A 144 -0.36 -0.06 8.72
CA GLY A 144 -1.47 0.70 9.30
C GLY A 144 -1.92 0.16 10.66
N PRO A 145 -3.17 0.42 11.07
CA PRO A 145 -3.66 0.07 12.41
C PRO A 145 -3.89 -1.44 12.61
N LEU A 146 -3.90 -2.23 11.54
CA LEU A 146 -4.12 -3.68 11.59
C LEU A 146 -2.82 -4.48 11.52
N THR A 147 -1.73 -3.91 12.00
CA THR A 147 -0.42 -4.56 12.12
C THR A 147 -0.51 -5.82 12.98
N SER A 148 0.13 -6.91 12.54
CA SER A 148 0.15 -8.14 13.32
C SER A 148 0.84 -7.94 14.67
N PRO A 149 0.42 -8.64 15.74
CA PRO A 149 0.98 -8.44 17.07
C PRO A 149 2.50 -8.65 17.15
N ALA A 150 3.03 -9.60 16.38
CA ALA A 150 4.46 -9.88 16.36
C ALA A 150 5.24 -8.71 15.73
N LEU A 151 4.82 -8.25 14.56
CA LEU A 151 5.45 -7.10 13.91
C LEU A 151 5.29 -5.81 14.73
N ALA A 152 4.11 -5.60 15.34
CA ALA A 152 3.89 -4.45 16.22
C ALA A 152 4.82 -4.44 17.44
N GLN A 153 5.13 -5.61 18.00
CA GLN A 153 6.09 -5.72 19.09
C GLN A 153 7.50 -5.37 18.60
N MET A 154 7.93 -5.94 17.49
CA MET A 154 9.25 -5.66 16.89
C MET A 154 9.43 -4.16 16.60
N VAL A 155 8.42 -3.50 16.02
CA VAL A 155 8.47 -2.06 15.72
C VAL A 155 8.60 -1.23 17.00
N ARG A 156 7.92 -1.60 18.10
CA ARG A 156 8.11 -0.96 19.41
C ARG A 156 9.52 -1.14 19.96
N ASP A 157 10.07 -2.34 19.82
CA ASP A 157 11.41 -2.66 20.32
C ASP A 157 12.51 -1.86 19.59
N VAL A 158 12.29 -1.54 18.30
CA VAL A 158 13.20 -0.72 17.48
C VAL A 158 12.99 0.78 17.70
N GLY A 159 11.73 1.23 17.81
CA GLY A 159 11.37 2.66 17.86
C GLY A 159 11.40 3.28 19.26
N GLY A 160 11.46 2.50 20.32
CA GLY A 160 11.25 2.95 21.68
C GLY A 160 9.75 3.11 22.03
N GLU A 161 9.39 2.94 23.31
CA GLU A 161 8.00 2.92 23.78
C GLU A 161 7.24 4.27 23.58
N ASP A 162 7.97 5.38 23.42
CA ASP A 162 7.39 6.74 23.42
C ASP A 162 6.98 7.26 22.02
N ASP A 163 7.43 6.63 20.91
CA ASP A 163 7.29 7.21 19.57
C ASP A 163 6.20 6.56 18.68
N LEU A 164 5.57 5.50 19.11
CA LEU A 164 4.54 4.82 18.33
C LEU A 164 3.14 5.16 18.86
N GLY A 165 2.56 6.23 18.32
CA GLY A 165 1.13 6.52 18.43
C GLY A 165 0.29 5.46 17.67
N LEU A 166 0.38 4.21 18.09
CA LEU A 166 -0.54 3.14 17.70
C LEU A 166 -1.78 3.28 18.58
N ALA A 167 -2.73 4.12 18.14
CA ALA A 167 -4.06 4.23 18.73
C ALA A 167 -5.03 3.28 18.05
#